data_d40235d838e165e64d65e431226106f1
#
_entry.id   d40235d838e165e64d65e431226106f1
#
_cell.length_a   1.000
_cell.length_b   1.000
_cell.length_c   1.000
_cell.angle_alpha   90.00
_cell.angle_beta   90.00
_cell.angle_gamma   90.00
#
_symmetry.space_group_name_H-M   'P 1'
#
loop_
_entity.id
_entity.type
_entity.pdbx_description
1 polymer ?
#
loop_
_entity_poly.entity_id
_entity_poly.type
_entity_poly.pdbx_seq_one_letter_code
_entity_poly.pdbx_strand_id
1 'polypeptide(L)'
;MTPGLLIGDGTADSLFTVGEATPGMELFGTAGIRGPVEETVTPELALSVGRAVGREAETVVVGRDGRQSGSALAAAVEAGVESAGARVRRLGPVPTPTLAWASRGRYGVMLTASHNPPEDNGIKLFVDGVEFDGDAEDRIERRVESGLEPAPWDEWETVERADVLGTYREAIAAYARGHGAPLEGLGVAVDCGNGMASLATPQVLYELGAEVRALNANVDSHFDARGSKPTPETLTGLCEFVAGHDAVELGIGHDGDADRIVIVDGDGAIVHEDTVLAVLAEHYVSASDAADPVVLTTPNASERIDERVAAAGGRIERTGLGVLHEGIAEIRATAADGTEIVFAAEPWKHVHPRLGGWIDGVASAAVFARLVAANGLETLREPVTERPYRKDPVRCPDAHKSAVMDRLETRLPEAFPDAEATLDYGVRLSFPDGSWTLVRPSGTEPYVRIYVESEAADELLADVRSVVEETVSDVTQT
;
A
#
# COMPACT_ATOMS: atom_id res chain seq x y z
N MET A 1 36.22 51.00 -47.30
CA MET A 1 35.94 49.65 -47.81
C MET A 1 35.44 48.82 -46.65
N THR A 2 34.12 48.67 -46.59
CA THR A 2 33.39 47.90 -45.54
C THR A 2 32.98 46.59 -46.15
N PRO A 3 33.27 45.41 -45.51
CA PRO A 3 32.70 44.14 -46.01
C PRO A 3 31.29 43.94 -45.44
N GLY A 4 30.39 43.65 -46.37
CA GLY A 4 28.97 43.32 -46.04
C GLY A 4 28.82 42.00 -45.32
N LEU A 5 27.90 41.97 -44.37
CA LEU A 5 27.46 40.82 -43.65
C LEU A 5 26.31 40.16 -44.42
N LEU A 6 26.53 38.97 -44.92
CA LEU A 6 25.48 38.10 -45.48
C LEU A 6 24.73 37.46 -44.31
N ILE A 7 23.45 37.79 -44.22
CA ILE A 7 22.49 37.07 -43.33
C ILE A 7 22.02 35.85 -44.09
N GLY A 8 22.42 34.68 -43.64
CA GLY A 8 21.88 33.42 -44.12
C GLY A 8 20.56 33.10 -43.42
N ASP A 9 19.49 32.90 -44.16
CA ASP A 9 18.23 32.30 -43.73
C ASP A 9 18.49 30.86 -43.29
N GLY A 10 18.56 30.66 -41.96
CA GLY A 10 18.55 29.35 -41.33
C GLY A 10 17.17 29.09 -40.77
N THR A 11 16.42 28.23 -41.46
CA THR A 11 15.20 27.61 -40.96
C THR A 11 15.46 26.95 -39.61
N ALA A 12 14.77 27.45 -38.60
CA ALA A 12 14.73 26.83 -37.27
C ALA A 12 13.86 25.56 -37.39
N ASP A 13 14.48 24.43 -37.70
CA ASP A 13 13.88 23.12 -37.53
C ASP A 13 14.17 22.62 -36.11
N SER A 14 13.08 22.50 -35.39
CA SER A 14 12.81 21.67 -34.19
C SER A 14 13.97 20.87 -33.60
N LEU A 15 14.42 21.30 -32.44
CA LEU A 15 15.26 20.55 -31.50
C LEU A 15 14.58 20.43 -30.15
N PHE A 16 13.32 19.95 -30.10
CA PHE A 16 12.71 19.39 -28.93
C PHE A 16 11.89 18.18 -29.36
N THR A 17 12.56 17.06 -29.58
CA THR A 17 11.90 15.76 -29.47
C THR A 17 11.71 15.49 -28.00
N VAL A 18 10.48 15.70 -27.49
CA VAL A 18 9.99 15.03 -26.29
C VAL A 18 10.22 13.54 -26.56
N GLY A 19 10.91 12.85 -25.64
CA GLY A 19 11.12 11.41 -25.77
C GLY A 19 9.76 10.75 -25.98
N GLU A 20 9.58 10.13 -27.14
CA GLU A 20 8.37 9.38 -27.47
C GLU A 20 8.26 8.24 -26.45
N ALA A 21 7.19 8.25 -25.66
CA ALA A 21 6.80 7.09 -24.88
C ALA A 21 6.70 5.90 -25.86
N THR A 22 7.35 4.81 -25.56
CA THR A 22 7.33 3.61 -26.39
C THR A 22 5.89 3.09 -26.41
N PRO A 23 5.21 3.00 -27.56
CA PRO A 23 3.82 2.55 -27.62
C PRO A 23 3.72 1.12 -27.07
N GLY A 24 2.90 0.91 -26.03
CA GLY A 24 2.60 -0.39 -25.45
C GLY A 24 3.32 -0.73 -24.13
N MET A 25 3.89 0.25 -23.43
CA MET A 25 4.37 0.06 -22.05
C MET A 25 3.26 0.51 -21.10
N GLU A 26 2.72 -0.42 -20.32
CA GLU A 26 1.75 -0.15 -19.26
C GLU A 26 2.37 0.84 -18.26
N LEU A 27 1.77 2.03 -18.14
CA LEU A 27 2.32 3.12 -17.33
C LEU A 27 2.11 2.87 -15.84
N PHE A 28 0.92 2.36 -15.48
CA PHE A 28 0.54 2.04 -14.13
C PHE A 28 0.86 0.59 -13.76
N GLY A 29 1.46 0.39 -12.62
CA GLY A 29 1.62 -0.92 -11.98
C GLY A 29 0.63 -1.08 -10.82
N THR A 30 0.69 -2.20 -10.10
CA THR A 30 -0.21 -2.56 -8.99
C THR A 30 -0.38 -1.48 -7.89
N ALA A 31 0.42 -0.43 -7.87
CA ALA A 31 0.34 0.62 -6.84
C ALA A 31 0.82 1.98 -7.40
N GLY A 32 0.24 2.41 -8.51
CA GLY A 32 0.61 3.62 -9.22
C GLY A 32 1.85 3.46 -10.10
N ILE A 33 2.32 4.57 -10.65
CA ILE A 33 3.54 4.62 -11.47
C ILE A 33 4.75 4.58 -10.55
N ARG A 34 5.72 3.67 -10.76
CA ARG A 34 6.92 3.56 -9.93
C ARG A 34 8.15 3.15 -10.73
N GLY A 35 9.31 3.64 -10.30
CA GLY A 35 10.60 3.22 -10.83
C GLY A 35 11.72 4.23 -10.62
N PRO A 36 12.89 3.98 -11.21
CA PRO A 36 14.04 4.87 -11.18
C PRO A 36 13.69 6.25 -11.78
N VAL A 37 14.09 7.32 -11.07
CA VAL A 37 13.74 8.70 -11.49
C VAL A 37 14.48 9.16 -12.76
N GLU A 38 15.57 8.50 -13.14
CA GLU A 38 16.33 8.81 -14.34
C GLU A 38 15.77 8.12 -15.60
N GLU A 39 14.91 7.11 -15.42
CA GLU A 39 14.43 6.26 -16.53
C GLU A 39 12.90 6.26 -16.65
N THR A 40 12.20 6.08 -15.53
CA THR A 40 10.75 5.84 -15.51
C THR A 40 9.97 7.04 -14.98
N VAL A 41 10.25 7.49 -13.75
CA VAL A 41 9.49 8.56 -13.08
C VAL A 41 10.19 9.89 -13.28
N THR A 42 10.25 10.34 -14.53
CA THR A 42 10.95 11.59 -14.91
C THR A 42 10.11 12.83 -14.66
N PRO A 43 10.72 14.03 -14.56
CA PRO A 43 9.98 15.29 -14.48
C PRO A 43 9.04 15.53 -15.67
N GLU A 44 9.39 15.06 -16.87
CA GLU A 44 8.58 15.16 -18.08
C GLU A 44 7.29 14.33 -17.95
N LEU A 45 7.42 13.08 -17.45
CA LEU A 45 6.26 12.24 -17.15
C LEU A 45 5.40 12.88 -16.06
N ALA A 46 6.01 13.36 -14.98
CA ALA A 46 5.30 14.02 -13.87
C ALA A 46 4.50 15.25 -14.37
N LEU A 47 5.06 16.07 -15.25
CA LEU A 47 4.37 17.18 -15.92
C LEU A 47 3.16 16.69 -16.75
N SER A 48 3.36 15.62 -17.52
CA SER A 48 2.32 15.05 -18.38
C SER A 48 1.16 14.45 -17.57
N VAL A 49 1.47 13.70 -16.52
CA VAL A 49 0.47 13.17 -15.56
C VAL A 49 -0.27 14.32 -14.86
N GLY A 50 0.47 15.36 -14.39
CA GLY A 50 -0.14 16.54 -13.79
C GLY A 50 -1.14 17.23 -14.74
N ARG A 51 -0.77 17.34 -16.03
CA ARG A 51 -1.64 17.92 -17.05
C ARG A 51 -2.87 17.05 -17.32
N ALA A 52 -2.71 15.72 -17.35
CA ALA A 52 -3.81 14.77 -17.53
C ALA A 52 -4.82 14.83 -16.39
N VAL A 53 -4.34 14.85 -15.14
CA VAL A 53 -5.18 14.97 -13.94
C VAL A 53 -5.86 16.34 -13.86
N GLY A 54 -5.14 17.42 -14.17
CA GLY A 54 -5.67 18.78 -14.17
C GLY A 54 -6.81 19.02 -15.17
N ARG A 55 -6.92 18.17 -16.22
CA ARG A 55 -8.07 18.22 -17.13
C ARG A 55 -9.35 17.59 -16.58
N GLU A 56 -9.27 16.81 -15.50
CA GLU A 56 -10.40 16.17 -14.85
C GLU A 56 -10.86 16.91 -13.59
N ALA A 57 -10.03 17.79 -13.05
CA ALA A 57 -10.21 18.36 -11.72
C ALA A 57 -10.26 19.89 -11.73
N GLU A 58 -11.07 20.48 -10.85
CA GLU A 58 -11.00 21.91 -10.53
C GLU A 58 -9.87 22.22 -9.55
N THR A 59 -9.58 21.28 -8.65
CA THR A 59 -8.54 21.41 -7.62
C THR A 59 -7.86 20.07 -7.39
N VAL A 60 -6.53 20.08 -7.39
CA VAL A 60 -5.68 18.92 -7.14
C VAL A 60 -4.84 19.17 -5.90
N VAL A 61 -4.87 18.23 -4.96
CA VAL A 61 -3.98 18.23 -3.78
C VAL A 61 -2.69 17.50 -4.15
N VAL A 62 -1.54 18.14 -3.94
CA VAL A 62 -0.22 17.56 -4.25
C VAL A 62 0.61 17.43 -2.99
N GLY A 63 1.03 16.21 -2.69
CA GLY A 63 1.92 15.87 -1.58
C GLY A 63 3.09 15.01 -2.03
N ARG A 64 4.07 14.85 -1.16
CA ARG A 64 5.24 14.01 -1.43
C ARG A 64 5.79 13.39 -0.16
N ASP A 65 6.55 12.30 -0.30
CA ASP A 65 7.36 11.76 0.79
C ASP A 65 8.70 12.52 0.96
N GLY A 66 9.63 11.96 1.72
CA GLY A 66 10.93 12.55 2.05
C GLY A 66 12.02 12.42 0.99
N ARG A 67 11.79 11.68 -0.10
CA ARG A 67 12.79 11.38 -1.13
C ARG A 67 13.39 12.63 -1.76
N GLN A 68 14.68 12.58 -2.11
CA GLN A 68 15.41 13.70 -2.71
C GLN A 68 14.76 14.22 -4.00
N SER A 69 14.32 13.32 -4.87
CA SER A 69 13.68 13.65 -6.16
C SER A 69 12.28 14.23 -6.03
N GLY A 70 11.58 13.97 -4.90
CA GLY A 70 10.18 14.33 -4.69
C GLY A 70 9.88 15.82 -4.89
N SER A 71 10.82 16.72 -4.55
CA SER A 71 10.62 18.16 -4.71
C SER A 71 10.55 18.59 -6.20
N ALA A 72 11.41 18.03 -7.04
CA ALA A 72 11.43 18.34 -8.47
C ALA A 72 10.21 17.74 -9.19
N LEU A 73 9.86 16.48 -8.85
CA LEU A 73 8.69 15.82 -9.40
C LEU A 73 7.38 16.51 -9.01
N ALA A 74 7.25 16.95 -7.74
CA ALA A 74 6.09 17.72 -7.28
C ALA A 74 5.94 19.04 -8.05
N ALA A 75 7.03 19.76 -8.27
CA ALA A 75 7.01 21.01 -9.05
C ALA A 75 6.58 20.76 -10.51
N ALA A 76 6.99 19.63 -11.12
CA ALA A 76 6.59 19.25 -12.45
C ALA A 76 5.10 18.90 -12.52
N VAL A 77 4.58 18.07 -11.58
CA VAL A 77 3.14 17.79 -11.47
C VAL A 77 2.33 19.07 -11.31
N GLU A 78 2.74 19.96 -10.40
CA GLU A 78 2.05 21.22 -10.15
C GLU A 78 1.99 22.10 -11.39
N ALA A 79 3.11 22.27 -12.11
CA ALA A 79 3.13 22.99 -13.38
C ALA A 79 2.21 22.36 -14.44
N GLY A 80 2.13 21.04 -14.47
CA GLY A 80 1.18 20.30 -15.32
C GLY A 80 -0.27 20.63 -14.97
N VAL A 81 -0.64 20.54 -13.69
CA VAL A 81 -1.98 20.81 -13.20
C VAL A 81 -2.40 22.27 -13.46
N GLU A 82 -1.53 23.24 -13.11
CA GLU A 82 -1.79 24.67 -13.33
C GLU A 82 -1.99 24.99 -14.82
N SER A 83 -1.10 24.46 -15.68
CA SER A 83 -1.18 24.69 -17.12
C SER A 83 -2.34 23.97 -17.80
N ALA A 84 -3.01 23.03 -17.10
CA ALA A 84 -4.25 22.41 -17.54
C ALA A 84 -5.51 23.19 -17.14
N GLY A 85 -5.38 24.25 -16.33
CA GLY A 85 -6.48 25.09 -15.84
C GLY A 85 -7.08 24.63 -14.52
N ALA A 86 -6.34 23.83 -13.74
CA ALA A 86 -6.77 23.39 -12.40
C ALA A 86 -5.91 24.00 -11.29
N ARG A 87 -6.54 24.28 -10.15
CA ARG A 87 -5.87 24.85 -8.97
C ARG A 87 -5.10 23.77 -8.21
N VAL A 88 -3.89 24.11 -7.75
CA VAL A 88 -3.08 23.22 -6.92
C VAL A 88 -3.17 23.62 -5.43
N ARG A 89 -3.39 22.63 -4.58
CA ARG A 89 -3.18 22.73 -3.13
C ARG A 89 -1.94 21.93 -2.75
N ARG A 90 -0.82 22.63 -2.56
CA ARG A 90 0.48 22.05 -2.19
C ARG A 90 0.53 21.74 -0.70
N LEU A 91 0.69 20.46 -0.35
CA LEU A 91 0.90 20.03 1.04
C LEU A 91 2.38 19.98 1.44
N GLY A 92 3.28 19.75 0.48
CA GLY A 92 4.69 19.46 0.77
C GLY A 92 4.90 18.03 1.30
N PRO A 93 5.90 17.82 2.20
CA PRO A 93 6.15 16.49 2.76
C PRO A 93 5.02 16.08 3.73
N VAL A 94 4.35 14.96 3.42
CA VAL A 94 3.26 14.39 4.24
C VAL A 94 3.23 12.87 4.09
N PRO A 95 2.72 12.12 5.08
CA PRO A 95 2.35 10.72 4.91
C PRO A 95 1.35 10.52 3.76
N THR A 96 1.42 9.39 3.06
CA THR A 96 0.43 9.02 2.03
C THR A 96 -1.00 9.07 2.56
N PRO A 97 -1.33 8.50 3.74
CA PRO A 97 -2.68 8.62 4.29
C PRO A 97 -3.11 10.07 4.58
N THR A 98 -2.19 10.97 4.89
CA THR A 98 -2.51 12.40 5.07
C THR A 98 -2.96 13.04 3.75
N LEU A 99 -2.28 12.71 2.63
CA LEU A 99 -2.70 13.18 1.31
C LEU A 99 -4.07 12.61 0.94
N ALA A 100 -4.28 11.30 1.09
CA ALA A 100 -5.56 10.66 0.82
C ALA A 100 -6.69 11.31 1.63
N TRP A 101 -6.48 11.54 2.93
CA TRP A 101 -7.42 12.27 3.77
C TRP A 101 -7.71 13.69 3.25
N ALA A 102 -6.69 14.40 2.77
CA ALA A 102 -6.83 15.77 2.24
C ALA A 102 -7.47 15.82 0.85
N SER A 103 -7.46 14.72 0.10
CA SER A 103 -8.06 14.61 -1.24
C SER A 103 -9.56 14.29 -1.22
N ARG A 104 -10.20 14.18 -0.05
CA ARG A 104 -11.65 13.99 0.04
C ARG A 104 -12.42 15.12 -0.66
N GLY A 105 -13.34 14.74 -1.56
CA GLY A 105 -14.10 15.65 -2.41
C GLY A 105 -13.27 16.31 -3.53
N ARG A 106 -12.06 15.82 -3.83
CA ARG A 106 -11.18 16.35 -4.88
C ARG A 106 -10.16 15.31 -5.34
N TYR A 107 -9.34 15.68 -6.31
CA TYR A 107 -8.23 14.85 -6.79
C TYR A 107 -6.98 15.05 -5.91
N GLY A 108 -6.17 13.99 -5.82
CA GLY A 108 -4.89 14.00 -5.11
C GLY A 108 -3.78 13.35 -5.94
N VAL A 109 -2.56 13.88 -5.81
CA VAL A 109 -1.34 13.31 -6.39
C VAL A 109 -0.30 13.17 -5.30
N MET A 110 0.15 11.95 -5.04
CA MET A 110 1.20 11.64 -4.07
C MET A 110 2.48 11.20 -4.78
N LEU A 111 3.58 11.91 -4.53
CA LEU A 111 4.90 11.55 -5.03
C LEU A 111 5.59 10.67 -3.97
N THR A 112 5.62 9.36 -4.23
CA THR A 112 6.23 8.37 -3.33
C THR A 112 6.45 7.04 -4.04
N ALA A 113 7.53 6.36 -3.71
CA ALA A 113 7.72 4.95 -4.05
C ALA A 113 7.57 4.05 -2.80
N SER A 114 6.94 4.56 -1.70
CA SER A 114 6.69 3.81 -0.46
C SER A 114 7.97 3.13 0.07
N HIS A 115 8.08 1.83 -0.09
CA HIS A 115 9.15 0.99 0.44
C HIS A 115 10.27 0.65 -0.56
N ASN A 116 10.28 1.26 -1.75
CA ASN A 116 11.36 1.10 -2.73
C ASN A 116 12.63 1.84 -2.28
N PRO A 117 13.81 1.52 -2.84
CA PRO A 117 15.06 2.19 -2.51
C PRO A 117 15.02 3.70 -2.85
N PRO A 118 15.96 4.51 -2.31
CA PRO A 118 15.90 5.98 -2.38
C PRO A 118 16.01 6.56 -3.79
N GLU A 119 16.63 5.87 -4.74
CA GLU A 119 16.74 6.26 -6.15
C GLU A 119 15.43 6.15 -6.94
N ASP A 120 14.47 5.38 -6.43
CA ASP A 120 13.15 5.28 -7.01
C ASP A 120 12.22 6.39 -6.50
N ASN A 121 11.22 6.72 -7.31
CA ASN A 121 10.05 7.48 -6.88
C ASN A 121 8.79 6.93 -7.55
N GLY A 122 7.65 7.54 -7.28
CA GLY A 122 6.39 7.13 -7.87
C GLY A 122 5.36 8.24 -7.87
N ILE A 123 4.28 8.00 -8.59
CA ILE A 123 3.11 8.87 -8.67
C ILE A 123 1.88 8.02 -8.38
N LYS A 124 1.21 8.29 -7.25
CA LYS A 124 -0.07 7.69 -6.89
C LYS A 124 -1.17 8.73 -7.09
N LEU A 125 -2.28 8.32 -7.68
CA LEU A 125 -3.43 9.18 -7.94
C LEU A 125 -4.60 8.80 -7.03
N PHE A 126 -5.31 9.83 -6.58
CA PHE A 126 -6.45 9.69 -5.69
C PHE A 126 -7.64 10.53 -6.18
N VAL A 127 -8.84 10.05 -5.93
CA VAL A 127 -10.07 10.82 -6.05
C VAL A 127 -10.96 10.56 -4.82
N ASP A 128 -11.42 11.61 -4.18
CA ASP A 128 -12.25 11.54 -2.97
C ASP A 128 -11.65 10.66 -1.84
N GLY A 129 -10.34 10.70 -1.68
CA GLY A 129 -9.60 9.91 -0.67
C GLY A 129 -9.27 8.48 -1.09
N VAL A 130 -9.73 8.00 -2.23
CA VAL A 130 -9.53 6.62 -2.72
C VAL A 130 -8.49 6.62 -3.84
N GLU A 131 -7.61 5.62 -3.89
CA GLU A 131 -6.70 5.41 -5.03
C GLU A 131 -7.51 5.20 -6.32
N PHE A 132 -6.96 5.58 -7.46
CA PHE A 132 -7.61 5.36 -8.75
C PHE A 132 -7.81 3.86 -9.00
N ASP A 133 -8.96 3.51 -9.55
CA ASP A 133 -9.23 2.20 -10.13
C ASP A 133 -8.62 2.08 -11.54
N GLY A 134 -8.58 0.86 -12.07
CA GLY A 134 -8.01 0.59 -13.39
C GLY A 134 -8.62 1.43 -14.52
N ASP A 135 -9.94 1.72 -14.49
CA ASP A 135 -10.61 2.56 -15.48
C ASP A 135 -10.12 4.02 -15.41
N ALA A 136 -9.85 4.53 -14.21
CA ALA A 136 -9.33 5.87 -14.00
C ALA A 136 -7.84 5.96 -14.42
N GLU A 137 -7.04 4.95 -14.10
CA GLU A 137 -5.65 4.84 -14.53
C GLU A 137 -5.55 4.79 -16.06
N ASP A 138 -6.32 3.95 -16.73
CA ASP A 138 -6.41 3.88 -18.19
C ASP A 138 -6.78 5.21 -18.85
N ARG A 139 -7.67 6.00 -18.23
CA ARG A 139 -8.03 7.33 -18.76
C ARG A 139 -6.86 8.29 -18.69
N ILE A 140 -6.08 8.27 -17.59
CA ILE A 140 -4.89 9.11 -17.46
C ILE A 140 -3.81 8.66 -18.42
N GLU A 141 -3.57 7.36 -18.56
CA GLU A 141 -2.57 6.80 -19.48
C GLU A 141 -2.84 7.23 -20.92
N ARG A 142 -4.07 7.05 -21.43
CA ARG A 142 -4.46 7.52 -22.77
C ARG A 142 -4.25 9.03 -22.97
N ARG A 143 -4.46 9.84 -21.92
CA ARG A 143 -4.23 11.29 -21.99
C ARG A 143 -2.74 11.63 -22.04
N VAL A 144 -1.91 10.94 -21.26
CA VAL A 144 -0.45 11.09 -21.28
C VAL A 144 0.09 10.70 -22.64
N GLU A 145 -0.33 9.56 -23.20
CA GLU A 145 0.06 9.10 -24.54
C GLU A 145 -0.37 10.05 -25.66
N SER A 146 -1.51 10.71 -25.51
CA SER A 146 -2.00 11.67 -26.52
C SER A 146 -1.20 12.97 -26.57
N GLY A 147 -0.31 13.23 -25.60
CA GLY A 147 0.51 14.43 -25.57
C GLY A 147 -0.32 15.70 -25.38
N LEU A 148 -1.09 15.79 -24.28
CA LEU A 148 -1.98 16.92 -24.00
C LEU A 148 -1.25 18.27 -24.03
N GLU A 149 -1.75 19.19 -24.85
CA GLU A 149 -1.32 20.59 -24.87
C GLU A 149 -1.83 21.35 -23.62
N PRO A 150 -1.14 22.37 -23.14
CA PRO A 150 -1.64 23.23 -22.07
C PRO A 150 -2.93 23.96 -22.48
N ALA A 151 -3.68 24.43 -21.49
CA ALA A 151 -4.79 25.37 -21.72
C ALA A 151 -4.26 26.72 -22.26
N PRO A 152 -5.12 27.59 -22.82
CA PRO A 152 -4.75 28.98 -23.09
C PRO A 152 -4.12 29.64 -21.85
N TRP A 153 -3.09 30.43 -22.03
CA TRP A 153 -2.29 30.99 -20.92
C TRP A 153 -3.11 31.80 -19.91
N ASP A 154 -4.21 32.37 -20.31
CA ASP A 154 -5.15 33.17 -19.49
C ASP A 154 -6.16 32.30 -18.72
N GLU A 155 -6.15 31.00 -18.93
CA GLU A 155 -6.91 29.99 -18.17
C GLU A 155 -6.04 29.26 -17.15
N TRP A 156 -4.74 29.55 -17.06
CA TRP A 156 -3.87 28.90 -16.09
C TRP A 156 -4.22 29.33 -14.67
N GLU A 157 -4.20 28.36 -13.77
CA GLU A 157 -4.51 28.55 -12.37
C GLU A 157 -3.25 28.68 -11.49
N THR A 158 -3.39 28.66 -10.20
CA THR A 158 -2.32 28.97 -9.23
C THR A 158 -2.11 27.87 -8.20
N VAL A 159 -0.91 27.89 -7.56
CA VAL A 159 -0.58 27.03 -6.42
C VAL A 159 -0.88 27.76 -5.11
N GLU A 160 -1.65 27.12 -4.23
CA GLU A 160 -1.86 27.53 -2.84
C GLU A 160 -1.19 26.51 -1.89
N ARG A 161 -0.53 27.01 -0.84
CA ARG A 161 -0.01 26.13 0.22
C ARG A 161 -1.11 25.83 1.22
N ALA A 162 -1.20 24.54 1.62
CA ALA A 162 -2.13 24.07 2.64
C ALA A 162 -1.38 23.26 3.70
N ASP A 163 -1.56 23.62 4.96
CA ASP A 163 -1.11 22.83 6.11
C ASP A 163 -2.28 21.98 6.61
N VAL A 164 -2.15 20.66 6.51
CA VAL A 164 -3.20 19.71 6.86
C VAL A 164 -2.76 18.70 7.92
N LEU A 165 -1.47 18.66 8.28
CA LEU A 165 -0.94 17.69 9.21
C LEU A 165 -1.60 17.76 10.59
N GLY A 166 -1.82 18.95 11.12
CA GLY A 166 -2.49 19.14 12.42
C GLY A 166 -3.89 18.54 12.41
N THR A 167 -4.71 18.94 11.45
CA THR A 167 -6.10 18.47 11.33
C THR A 167 -6.21 16.97 11.00
N TYR A 168 -5.28 16.42 10.24
CA TYR A 168 -5.20 14.97 10.01
C TYR A 168 -4.90 14.23 11.32
N ARG A 169 -3.89 14.64 12.10
CA ARG A 169 -3.56 14.02 13.39
C ARG A 169 -4.73 14.06 14.36
N GLU A 170 -5.41 15.20 14.47
CA GLU A 170 -6.61 15.36 15.28
C GLU A 170 -7.73 14.41 14.84
N ALA A 171 -7.93 14.25 13.52
CA ALA A 171 -8.93 13.33 12.98
C ALA A 171 -8.60 11.87 13.31
N ILE A 172 -7.31 11.46 13.18
CA ILE A 172 -6.88 10.09 13.55
C ILE A 172 -7.03 9.87 15.06
N ALA A 173 -6.60 10.82 15.90
CA ALA A 173 -6.75 10.70 17.35
C ALA A 173 -8.23 10.63 17.75
N ALA A 174 -9.10 11.44 17.14
CA ALA A 174 -10.54 11.39 17.37
C ALA A 174 -11.15 10.05 16.97
N TYR A 175 -10.77 9.51 15.80
CA TYR A 175 -11.19 8.19 15.34
C TYR A 175 -10.73 7.09 16.32
N ALA A 176 -9.45 7.08 16.66
CA ALA A 176 -8.88 6.08 17.55
C ALA A 176 -9.52 6.06 18.93
N ARG A 177 -9.98 7.22 19.46
CA ARG A 177 -10.70 7.29 20.76
C ARG A 177 -12.00 6.48 20.78
N GLY A 178 -12.56 6.15 19.64
CA GLY A 178 -13.72 5.23 19.53
C GLY A 178 -13.38 3.76 19.76
N HIS A 179 -12.11 3.41 19.92
CA HIS A 179 -11.62 2.03 20.06
C HIS A 179 -10.84 1.85 21.37
N GLY A 180 -10.81 0.64 21.93
CA GLY A 180 -9.96 0.25 23.06
C GLY A 180 -10.01 1.19 24.29
N ALA A 181 -8.84 1.42 24.92
CA ALA A 181 -8.69 2.26 26.10
C ALA A 181 -7.71 3.43 25.86
N PRO A 182 -7.72 4.49 26.74
CA PRO A 182 -6.68 5.52 26.74
C PRO A 182 -5.27 4.91 26.90
N LEU A 183 -4.24 5.62 26.39
CA LEU A 183 -2.86 5.10 26.36
C LEU A 183 -2.01 5.50 27.55
N GLU A 184 -2.59 6.12 28.59
CA GLU A 184 -1.85 6.52 29.79
C GLU A 184 -1.17 5.33 30.45
N GLY A 185 0.16 5.42 30.56
CA GLY A 185 1.01 4.36 31.13
C GLY A 185 1.54 3.35 30.10
N LEU A 186 1.05 3.35 28.86
CA LEU A 186 1.58 2.48 27.81
C LEU A 186 2.85 3.07 27.21
N GLY A 187 3.97 2.37 27.31
CA GLY A 187 5.22 2.70 26.65
C GLY A 187 5.25 2.17 25.22
N VAL A 188 5.41 3.07 24.23
CA VAL A 188 5.44 2.70 22.81
C VAL A 188 6.72 3.19 22.16
N ALA A 189 7.45 2.29 21.47
CA ALA A 189 8.54 2.66 20.57
C ALA A 189 8.03 2.72 19.13
N VAL A 190 8.30 3.82 18.42
CA VAL A 190 7.91 3.99 17.01
C VAL A 190 9.16 4.15 16.16
N ASP A 191 9.46 3.18 15.31
CA ASP A 191 10.50 3.32 14.28
C ASP A 191 9.90 3.92 13.02
N CYS A 192 10.20 5.20 12.81
CA CYS A 192 9.72 5.97 11.65
C CYS A 192 10.51 5.70 10.36
N GLY A 193 11.61 4.93 10.42
CA GLY A 193 12.46 4.58 9.27
C GLY A 193 12.95 5.76 8.45
N ASN A 194 13.24 6.90 9.08
CA ASN A 194 13.55 8.17 8.42
C ASN A 194 12.46 8.67 7.43
N GLY A 195 11.26 8.10 7.52
CA GLY A 195 10.13 8.35 6.63
C GLY A 195 9.09 9.31 7.20
N MET A 196 7.94 9.31 6.55
CA MET A 196 6.83 10.24 6.82
C MET A 196 6.08 9.94 8.12
N ALA A 197 6.19 8.74 8.68
CA ALA A 197 5.63 8.42 9.99
C ALA A 197 6.11 9.37 11.10
N SER A 198 7.34 9.91 10.98
CA SER A 198 7.92 10.90 11.89
C SER A 198 7.06 12.16 12.04
N LEU A 199 6.23 12.45 11.06
CA LEU A 199 5.34 13.60 11.05
C LEU A 199 3.93 13.33 11.61
N ALA A 200 3.59 12.09 11.96
CA ALA A 200 2.22 11.75 12.36
C ALA A 200 2.14 10.77 13.53
N THR A 201 2.63 9.55 13.41
CA THR A 201 2.38 8.47 14.39
C THR A 201 2.84 8.81 15.80
N PRO A 202 4.08 9.29 16.07
CA PRO A 202 4.50 9.64 17.42
C PRO A 202 3.61 10.71 18.06
N GLN A 203 3.18 11.71 17.28
CA GLN A 203 2.36 12.81 17.76
C GLN A 203 0.93 12.35 18.10
N VAL A 204 0.34 11.48 17.26
CA VAL A 204 -1.00 10.91 17.49
C VAL A 204 -0.99 10.04 18.76
N LEU A 205 -0.01 9.16 18.91
CA LEU A 205 0.09 8.30 20.10
C LEU A 205 0.32 9.11 21.38
N TYR A 206 1.16 10.15 21.32
CA TYR A 206 1.36 11.09 22.42
C TYR A 206 0.07 11.82 22.81
N GLU A 207 -0.69 12.31 21.81
CA GLU A 207 -1.99 12.95 22.04
C GLU A 207 -3.02 12.00 22.68
N LEU A 208 -2.90 10.70 22.41
CA LEU A 208 -3.75 9.66 23.01
C LEU A 208 -3.29 9.22 24.41
N GLY A 209 -2.15 9.76 24.91
CA GLY A 209 -1.65 9.55 26.27
C GLY A 209 -0.45 8.62 26.40
N ALA A 210 0.10 8.07 25.30
CA ALA A 210 1.22 7.13 25.36
C ALA A 210 2.55 7.80 25.79
N GLU A 211 3.42 7.01 26.42
CA GLU A 211 4.83 7.33 26.60
C GLU A 211 5.61 6.94 25.33
N VAL A 212 5.76 7.87 24.38
CA VAL A 212 6.33 7.60 23.06
C VAL A 212 7.84 7.75 23.04
N ARG A 213 8.52 6.77 22.46
CA ARG A 213 9.94 6.82 22.09
C ARG A 213 10.07 6.67 20.57
N ALA A 214 10.36 7.79 19.90
CA ALA A 214 10.46 7.80 18.44
C ALA A 214 11.91 7.51 18.00
N LEU A 215 12.09 6.44 17.23
CA LEU A 215 13.36 6.04 16.63
C LEU A 215 13.36 6.46 15.16
N ASN A 216 14.56 6.82 14.64
CA ASN A 216 14.74 7.20 13.23
C ASN A 216 13.70 8.25 12.76
N ALA A 217 13.37 9.21 13.64
CA ALA A 217 12.24 10.14 13.49
C ALA A 217 12.60 11.44 12.77
N ASN A 218 13.82 11.59 12.28
CA ASN A 218 14.19 12.64 11.32
C ASN A 218 13.89 12.15 9.90
N VAL A 219 13.26 13.01 9.10
CA VAL A 219 13.08 12.73 7.67
C VAL A 219 14.44 12.74 6.98
N ASP A 220 14.79 11.65 6.32
CA ASP A 220 16.03 11.53 5.55
C ASP A 220 15.73 10.96 4.16
N SER A 221 16.19 11.66 3.14
CA SER A 221 15.91 11.33 1.73
C SER A 221 16.59 10.05 1.24
N HIS A 222 17.57 9.54 1.97
CA HIS A 222 18.33 8.32 1.64
C HIS A 222 17.94 7.10 2.51
N PHE A 223 17.13 7.32 3.55
CA PHE A 223 16.75 6.26 4.51
C PHE A 223 17.99 5.60 5.18
N ASP A 224 18.96 6.44 5.62
CA ASP A 224 20.29 5.98 6.10
C ASP A 224 20.22 5.11 7.36
N ALA A 225 19.20 5.28 8.21
CA ALA A 225 19.08 4.48 9.44
C ALA A 225 18.71 3.02 9.16
N ARG A 226 17.84 2.80 8.18
CA ARG A 226 17.44 1.49 7.65
C ARG A 226 16.71 1.64 6.33
N GLY A 227 16.68 0.56 5.52
CA GLY A 227 15.85 0.53 4.32
C GLY A 227 14.39 0.87 4.61
N SER A 228 13.74 1.53 3.66
CA SER A 228 12.35 2.02 3.79
C SER A 228 11.30 0.90 3.97
N LYS A 229 11.63 -0.35 3.61
CA LYS A 229 10.76 -1.52 3.81
C LYS A 229 10.93 -2.07 5.23
N PRO A 230 9.86 -2.16 6.04
CA PRO A 230 9.92 -2.70 7.40
C PRO A 230 9.89 -4.23 7.38
N THR A 231 11.07 -4.86 7.26
CA THR A 231 11.22 -6.33 7.33
C THR A 231 11.88 -6.73 8.65
N PRO A 232 11.85 -8.01 9.05
CA PRO A 232 12.56 -8.47 10.24
C PRO A 232 14.03 -8.04 10.28
N GLU A 233 14.71 -8.06 9.14
CA GLU A 233 16.11 -7.68 9.02
C GLU A 233 16.33 -6.18 9.20
N THR A 234 15.41 -5.34 8.72
CA THR A 234 15.51 -3.88 8.83
C THR A 234 15.01 -3.35 10.16
N LEU A 235 14.17 -4.09 10.89
CA LEU A 235 13.61 -3.71 12.19
C LEU A 235 14.43 -4.22 13.38
N THR A 236 15.61 -4.83 13.17
CA THR A 236 16.47 -5.34 14.25
C THR A 236 16.70 -4.30 15.35
N GLY A 237 16.96 -3.03 14.98
CA GLY A 237 17.15 -1.95 15.94
C GLY A 237 15.92 -1.63 16.78
N LEU A 238 14.71 -1.72 16.22
CA LEU A 238 13.46 -1.58 16.97
C LEU A 238 13.27 -2.77 17.92
N CYS A 239 13.47 -3.99 17.45
CA CYS A 239 13.34 -5.22 18.24
C CYS A 239 14.29 -5.21 19.44
N GLU A 240 15.57 -4.89 19.24
CA GLU A 240 16.57 -4.76 20.29
C GLU A 240 16.24 -3.63 21.27
N PHE A 241 15.71 -2.50 20.78
CA PHE A 241 15.32 -1.39 21.63
C PHE A 241 14.16 -1.78 22.54
N VAL A 242 13.11 -2.42 22.01
CA VAL A 242 11.95 -2.87 22.79
C VAL A 242 12.40 -3.89 23.85
N ALA A 243 13.09 -4.95 23.44
CA ALA A 243 13.59 -5.99 24.34
C ALA A 243 14.52 -5.47 25.46
N GLY A 244 15.23 -4.36 25.20
CA GLY A 244 16.17 -3.74 26.15
C GLY A 244 15.54 -2.72 27.11
N HIS A 245 14.24 -2.44 27.04
CA HIS A 245 13.59 -1.37 27.77
C HIS A 245 12.27 -1.83 28.39
N ASP A 246 12.29 -2.30 29.63
CA ASP A 246 11.12 -2.80 30.39
C ASP A 246 9.91 -1.82 30.42
N ALA A 247 10.13 -0.53 30.16
CA ALA A 247 9.07 0.48 30.08
C ALA A 247 8.48 0.63 28.67
N VAL A 248 8.82 -0.25 27.71
CA VAL A 248 8.27 -0.29 26.37
C VAL A 248 7.56 -1.61 26.16
N GLU A 249 6.25 -1.56 26.03
CA GLU A 249 5.39 -2.74 25.91
C GLU A 249 5.00 -3.02 24.44
N LEU A 250 5.20 -2.03 23.56
CA LEU A 250 4.80 -2.10 22.16
C LEU A 250 5.81 -1.40 21.26
N GLY A 251 6.28 -2.08 20.22
CA GLY A 251 7.02 -1.51 19.11
C GLY A 251 6.16 -1.39 17.86
N ILE A 252 6.31 -0.29 17.12
CA ILE A 252 5.62 -0.05 15.84
C ILE A 252 6.65 0.39 14.81
N GLY A 253 6.78 -0.36 13.70
CA GLY A 253 7.60 0.00 12.56
C GLY A 253 6.75 0.45 11.37
N HIS A 254 7.17 1.53 10.68
CA HIS A 254 6.52 2.01 9.46
C HIS A 254 7.44 1.90 8.25
N ASP A 255 6.86 1.94 7.05
CA ASP A 255 7.58 2.15 5.80
C ASP A 255 7.79 3.64 5.47
N GLY A 256 8.35 3.93 4.30
CA GLY A 256 8.80 5.28 3.96
C GLY A 256 7.70 6.34 3.92
N ASP A 257 6.46 5.98 3.55
CA ASP A 257 5.31 6.89 3.42
C ASP A 257 4.19 6.64 4.42
N ALA A 258 4.42 5.75 5.40
CA ALA A 258 3.56 5.46 6.54
C ALA A 258 2.17 4.90 6.19
N ASP A 259 2.05 4.20 5.06
CA ASP A 259 0.83 3.46 4.74
C ASP A 259 0.81 2.06 5.40
N ARG A 260 1.96 1.54 5.88
CA ARG A 260 2.12 0.23 6.53
C ARG A 260 2.47 0.31 8.00
N ILE A 261 2.14 -0.80 8.72
CA ILE A 261 2.63 -1.03 10.09
C ILE A 261 3.21 -2.44 10.23
N VAL A 262 4.20 -2.55 11.12
CA VAL A 262 4.68 -3.82 11.69
C VAL A 262 4.67 -3.66 13.21
N ILE A 263 4.20 -4.68 13.91
CA ILE A 263 4.10 -4.69 15.37
C ILE A 263 5.21 -5.54 15.97
N VAL A 264 5.80 -5.04 17.06
CA VAL A 264 6.81 -5.74 17.87
C VAL A 264 6.26 -5.82 19.30
N ASP A 265 6.29 -7.01 19.90
CA ASP A 265 5.85 -7.22 21.28
C ASP A 265 6.90 -6.76 22.30
N GLY A 266 6.54 -6.78 23.60
CA GLY A 266 7.40 -6.32 24.68
C GLY A 266 8.71 -7.11 24.84
N ASP A 267 8.80 -8.31 24.31
CA ASP A 267 10.00 -9.14 24.28
C ASP A 267 10.90 -8.84 23.06
N GLY A 268 10.47 -7.94 22.18
CA GLY A 268 11.19 -7.58 20.96
C GLY A 268 10.95 -8.52 19.79
N ALA A 269 9.95 -9.40 19.87
CA ALA A 269 9.60 -10.28 18.75
C ALA A 269 8.58 -9.60 17.83
N ILE A 270 8.76 -9.77 16.51
CA ILE A 270 7.80 -9.28 15.52
C ILE A 270 6.53 -10.14 15.58
N VAL A 271 5.39 -9.48 15.76
CA VAL A 271 4.08 -10.12 15.65
C VAL A 271 3.74 -10.33 14.18
N HIS A 272 3.33 -11.54 13.82
CA HIS A 272 2.99 -11.86 12.43
C HIS A 272 1.90 -10.93 11.91
N GLU A 273 2.04 -10.46 10.67
CA GLU A 273 1.12 -9.50 10.05
C GLU A 273 -0.34 -9.99 10.04
N ASP A 274 -0.57 -11.28 9.77
CA ASP A 274 -1.91 -11.86 9.78
C ASP A 274 -2.51 -12.00 11.19
N THR A 275 -1.67 -12.06 12.24
CA THR A 275 -2.13 -11.99 13.63
C THR A 275 -2.62 -10.59 13.97
N VAL A 276 -1.87 -9.56 13.57
CA VAL A 276 -2.29 -8.15 13.72
C VAL A 276 -3.61 -7.92 12.98
N LEU A 277 -3.72 -8.44 11.76
CA LEU A 277 -4.92 -8.34 10.92
C LEU A 277 -6.10 -9.06 11.57
N ALA A 278 -5.91 -10.29 12.08
CA ALA A 278 -6.95 -11.06 12.78
C ALA A 278 -7.50 -10.32 14.02
N VAL A 279 -6.60 -9.73 14.82
CA VAL A 279 -6.98 -8.93 16.00
C VAL A 279 -7.80 -7.71 15.61
N LEU A 280 -7.35 -6.95 14.60
CA LEU A 280 -8.10 -5.78 14.12
C LEU A 280 -9.44 -6.16 13.51
N ALA A 281 -9.47 -7.19 12.65
CA ALA A 281 -10.67 -7.66 11.99
C ALA A 281 -11.74 -8.12 13.01
N GLU A 282 -11.36 -8.96 13.98
CA GLU A 282 -12.24 -9.38 15.09
C GLU A 282 -12.80 -8.19 15.87
N HIS A 283 -11.92 -7.22 16.20
CA HIS A 283 -12.34 -6.02 16.91
C HIS A 283 -13.40 -5.23 16.12
N TYR A 284 -13.17 -4.99 14.81
CA TYR A 284 -14.12 -4.24 13.98
C TYR A 284 -15.44 -4.96 13.79
N VAL A 285 -15.43 -6.27 13.63
CA VAL A 285 -16.65 -7.09 13.57
C VAL A 285 -17.42 -7.01 14.89
N SER A 286 -16.73 -7.23 16.02
CA SER A 286 -17.34 -7.20 17.36
C SER A 286 -17.89 -5.82 17.75
N ALA A 287 -17.31 -4.75 17.20
CA ALA A 287 -17.74 -3.36 17.46
C ALA A 287 -18.79 -2.86 16.45
N SER A 288 -19.24 -3.71 15.51
CA SER A 288 -20.23 -3.34 14.50
C SER A 288 -21.64 -3.75 14.92
N ASP A 289 -22.61 -2.86 14.64
CA ASP A 289 -24.04 -3.15 14.76
C ASP A 289 -24.66 -3.63 13.43
N ALA A 290 -23.84 -3.84 12.38
CA ALA A 290 -24.31 -4.30 11.08
C ALA A 290 -24.89 -5.71 11.17
N ALA A 291 -25.95 -5.97 10.40
CA ALA A 291 -26.53 -7.32 10.34
C ALA A 291 -25.63 -8.33 9.62
N ASP A 292 -24.78 -7.86 8.71
CA ASP A 292 -23.82 -8.63 7.95
C ASP A 292 -22.49 -7.85 7.91
N PRO A 293 -21.65 -7.91 8.97
CA PRO A 293 -20.34 -7.27 8.99
C PRO A 293 -19.33 -8.06 8.14
N VAL A 294 -18.74 -7.39 7.16
CA VAL A 294 -17.78 -7.96 6.20
C VAL A 294 -16.38 -7.44 6.45
N VAL A 295 -15.42 -8.32 6.46
CA VAL A 295 -13.99 -8.00 6.35
C VAL A 295 -13.49 -8.38 4.97
N LEU A 296 -12.90 -7.43 4.25
CA LEU A 296 -12.30 -7.66 2.94
C LEU A 296 -10.81 -7.89 3.09
N THR A 297 -10.27 -8.96 2.50
CA THR A 297 -8.83 -9.23 2.52
C THR A 297 -8.35 -9.79 1.18
N THR A 298 -7.11 -10.27 1.14
CA THR A 298 -6.48 -10.78 -0.07
C THR A 298 -6.21 -12.29 0.02
N PRO A 299 -6.05 -13.01 -1.10
CA PRO A 299 -5.93 -14.46 -1.10
C PRO A 299 -4.69 -15.00 -0.38
N ASN A 300 -3.65 -14.17 -0.19
CA ASN A 300 -2.44 -14.53 0.54
C ASN A 300 -2.52 -14.26 2.05
N ALA A 301 -3.66 -13.81 2.54
CA ALA A 301 -3.92 -13.65 3.97
C ALA A 301 -4.34 -15.00 4.60
N SER A 302 -3.96 -15.20 5.85
CA SER A 302 -4.11 -16.45 6.60
C SER A 302 -5.56 -16.78 6.95
N GLU A 303 -5.88 -18.08 7.04
CA GLU A 303 -7.16 -18.61 7.54
C GLU A 303 -7.42 -18.24 9.03
N ARG A 304 -6.37 -17.90 9.81
CA ARG A 304 -6.55 -17.41 11.18
C ARG A 304 -7.45 -16.17 11.27
N ILE A 305 -7.50 -15.39 10.20
CA ILE A 305 -8.36 -14.21 10.08
C ILE A 305 -9.81 -14.66 9.94
N ASP A 306 -10.06 -15.63 9.06
CA ASP A 306 -11.39 -16.22 8.85
C ASP A 306 -11.96 -16.80 10.15
N GLU A 307 -11.13 -17.57 10.89
CA GLU A 307 -11.49 -18.16 12.18
C GLU A 307 -11.94 -17.07 13.19
N ARG A 308 -11.20 -15.96 13.30
CA ARG A 308 -11.50 -14.88 14.24
C ARG A 308 -12.72 -14.06 13.82
N VAL A 309 -12.84 -13.73 12.53
CA VAL A 309 -13.98 -13.00 11.96
C VAL A 309 -15.27 -13.80 12.12
N ALA A 310 -15.24 -15.10 11.82
CA ALA A 310 -16.40 -15.99 11.98
C ALA A 310 -16.80 -16.12 13.47
N ALA A 311 -15.83 -16.27 14.39
CA ALA A 311 -16.08 -16.31 15.82
C ALA A 311 -16.74 -15.03 16.36
N ALA A 312 -16.43 -13.87 15.77
CA ALA A 312 -17.05 -12.59 16.09
C ALA A 312 -18.43 -12.35 15.39
N GLY A 313 -18.86 -13.25 14.51
CA GLY A 313 -20.13 -13.18 13.81
C GLY A 313 -20.09 -12.41 12.47
N GLY A 314 -18.91 -12.17 11.92
CA GLY A 314 -18.70 -11.60 10.60
C GLY A 314 -18.36 -12.64 9.54
N ARG A 315 -18.10 -12.18 8.32
CA ARG A 315 -17.62 -13.00 7.21
C ARG A 315 -16.50 -12.32 6.45
N ILE A 316 -15.71 -13.15 5.75
CA ILE A 316 -14.59 -12.70 4.90
C ILE A 316 -15.05 -12.67 3.44
N GLU A 317 -14.63 -11.62 2.75
CA GLU A 317 -14.57 -11.54 1.28
C GLU A 317 -13.11 -11.36 0.86
N ARG A 318 -12.75 -11.79 -0.35
CA ARG A 318 -11.40 -11.64 -0.88
C ARG A 318 -11.40 -10.93 -2.22
N THR A 319 -10.39 -10.08 -2.42
CA THR A 319 -10.13 -9.36 -3.68
C THR A 319 -8.68 -9.53 -4.10
N GLY A 320 -8.34 -9.13 -5.33
CA GLY A 320 -6.97 -9.15 -5.81
C GLY A 320 -5.99 -8.35 -4.95
N LEU A 321 -4.69 -8.69 -5.03
CA LEU A 321 -3.65 -7.95 -4.32
C LEU A 321 -3.47 -6.56 -4.93
N GLY A 322 -3.38 -5.54 -4.07
CA GLY A 322 -3.16 -4.16 -4.47
C GLY A 322 -4.44 -3.38 -4.83
N VAL A 323 -5.58 -4.06 -4.90
CA VAL A 323 -6.87 -3.47 -5.36
C VAL A 323 -7.97 -3.53 -4.29
N LEU A 324 -7.60 -3.35 -3.02
CA LEU A 324 -8.59 -3.32 -1.91
C LEU A 324 -9.72 -2.31 -2.16
N HIS A 325 -9.40 -1.16 -2.73
CA HIS A 325 -10.36 -0.10 -3.02
C HIS A 325 -11.39 -0.53 -4.07
N GLU A 326 -10.99 -1.30 -5.08
CA GLU A 326 -11.90 -1.87 -6.08
C GLU A 326 -12.82 -2.92 -5.44
N GLY A 327 -12.27 -3.84 -4.65
CA GLY A 327 -13.06 -4.82 -3.90
C GLY A 327 -14.05 -4.17 -2.94
N ILE A 328 -13.68 -3.08 -2.28
CA ILE A 328 -14.61 -2.27 -1.45
C ILE A 328 -15.74 -1.70 -2.31
N ALA A 329 -15.42 -1.16 -3.49
CA ALA A 329 -16.41 -0.60 -4.41
C ALA A 329 -17.37 -1.68 -4.95
N GLU A 330 -16.84 -2.83 -5.33
CA GLU A 330 -17.61 -3.98 -5.83
C GLU A 330 -18.60 -4.51 -4.78
N ILE A 331 -18.13 -4.74 -3.55
CA ILE A 331 -19.02 -5.17 -2.46
C ILE A 331 -20.10 -4.13 -2.20
N ARG A 332 -19.76 -2.84 -2.14
CA ARG A 332 -20.75 -1.78 -1.95
C ARG A 332 -21.80 -1.70 -3.05
N ALA A 333 -21.42 -2.01 -4.29
CA ALA A 333 -22.33 -1.99 -5.44
C ALA A 333 -23.30 -3.18 -5.45
N THR A 334 -22.92 -4.32 -4.84
CA THR A 334 -23.68 -5.58 -4.88
C THR A 334 -24.27 -5.96 -3.52
N ALA A 335 -23.94 -5.22 -2.44
CA ALA A 335 -24.32 -5.52 -1.07
C ALA A 335 -25.84 -5.54 -0.86
N ALA A 336 -26.30 -6.51 -0.07
CA ALA A 336 -27.66 -6.53 0.44
C ALA A 336 -27.85 -5.50 1.57
N ASP A 337 -29.10 -5.18 1.88
CA ASP A 337 -29.43 -4.32 3.01
C ASP A 337 -28.84 -4.91 4.32
N GLY A 338 -28.12 -4.10 5.06
CA GLY A 338 -27.49 -4.50 6.33
C GLY A 338 -26.05 -5.02 6.22
N THR A 339 -25.50 -5.17 5.01
CA THR A 339 -24.10 -5.46 4.79
C THR A 339 -23.24 -4.20 4.99
N GLU A 340 -22.20 -4.29 5.82
CA GLU A 340 -21.22 -3.22 6.03
C GLU A 340 -19.80 -3.79 5.94
N ILE A 341 -18.93 -3.19 5.12
CA ILE A 341 -17.51 -3.47 5.17
C ILE A 341 -16.95 -2.73 6.39
N VAL A 342 -16.63 -3.48 7.44
CA VAL A 342 -16.17 -2.91 8.72
C VAL A 342 -14.66 -2.72 8.77
N PHE A 343 -13.91 -3.53 7.98
CA PHE A 343 -12.47 -3.48 7.86
C PHE A 343 -12.02 -4.04 6.51
N ALA A 344 -10.94 -3.51 5.94
CA ALA A 344 -10.33 -4.12 4.76
C ALA A 344 -8.81 -4.08 4.89
N ALA A 345 -8.11 -5.16 4.50
CA ALA A 345 -6.68 -5.23 4.71
C ALA A 345 -5.96 -6.19 3.75
N GLU A 346 -4.74 -5.82 3.40
CA GLU A 346 -3.66 -6.72 3.02
C GLU A 346 -2.70 -6.87 4.20
N PRO A 347 -1.86 -7.91 4.26
CA PRO A 347 -0.76 -7.95 5.21
C PRO A 347 0.01 -6.62 5.26
N TRP A 348 0.11 -6.01 6.44
CA TRP A 348 0.70 -4.70 6.75
C TRP A 348 -0.08 -3.45 6.29
N LYS A 349 -1.09 -3.55 5.44
CA LYS A 349 -1.84 -2.42 4.87
C LYS A 349 -3.30 -2.51 5.26
N HIS A 350 -3.81 -1.51 5.94
CA HIS A 350 -5.15 -1.55 6.51
C HIS A 350 -5.98 -0.34 6.06
N VAL A 351 -7.20 -0.59 5.66
CA VAL A 351 -8.23 0.41 5.38
C VAL A 351 -9.27 0.38 6.51
N HIS A 352 -9.60 1.54 7.03
CA HIS A 352 -10.60 1.74 8.08
C HIS A 352 -11.84 2.41 7.46
N PRO A 353 -12.84 1.66 6.94
CA PRO A 353 -13.90 2.21 6.09
C PRO A 353 -14.74 3.31 6.73
N ARG A 354 -14.86 3.32 8.07
CA ARG A 354 -15.53 4.39 8.81
C ARG A 354 -14.71 5.68 8.94
N LEU A 355 -13.38 5.61 8.75
CA LEU A 355 -12.48 6.75 8.65
C LEU A 355 -12.40 7.25 7.20
N GLY A 356 -12.24 6.32 6.26
CA GLY A 356 -12.13 6.60 4.84
C GLY A 356 -11.75 5.38 4.00
N GLY A 357 -11.62 5.58 2.69
CA GLY A 357 -11.35 4.51 1.71
C GLY A 357 -9.87 4.28 1.37
N TRP A 358 -8.96 4.79 2.17
CA TRP A 358 -7.50 4.70 1.93
C TRP A 358 -6.79 3.81 2.94
N ILE A 359 -5.61 3.33 2.57
CA ILE A 359 -4.71 2.58 3.45
C ILE A 359 -4.06 3.56 4.44
N ASP A 360 -4.16 3.30 5.75
CA ASP A 360 -3.71 4.20 6.80
C ASP A 360 -2.96 3.48 7.93
N GLY A 361 -1.63 3.48 7.83
CA GLY A 361 -0.75 2.90 8.86
C GLY A 361 -0.76 3.71 10.17
N VAL A 362 -1.04 5.02 10.11
CA VAL A 362 -1.11 5.86 11.32
C VAL A 362 -2.37 5.56 12.13
N ALA A 363 -3.51 5.41 11.45
CA ALA A 363 -4.77 5.01 12.08
C ALA A 363 -4.65 3.59 12.67
N SER A 364 -4.06 2.66 11.91
CA SER A 364 -3.81 1.29 12.37
C SER A 364 -2.95 1.25 13.64
N ALA A 365 -1.86 2.01 13.67
CA ALA A 365 -0.99 2.13 14.83
C ALA A 365 -1.75 2.66 16.07
N ALA A 366 -2.56 3.71 15.88
CA ALA A 366 -3.32 4.32 16.96
C ALA A 366 -4.42 3.39 17.50
N VAL A 367 -5.18 2.74 16.61
CA VAL A 367 -6.24 1.78 17.02
C VAL A 367 -5.62 0.57 17.71
N PHE A 368 -4.58 -0.03 17.11
CA PHE A 368 -3.93 -1.22 17.68
C PHE A 368 -3.34 -0.94 19.07
N ALA A 369 -2.64 0.18 19.24
CA ALA A 369 -2.11 0.59 20.56
C ALA A 369 -3.24 0.71 21.60
N ARG A 370 -4.40 1.26 21.23
CA ARG A 370 -5.56 1.37 22.14
C ARG A 370 -6.18 0.04 22.49
N LEU A 371 -6.15 -0.94 21.60
CA LEU A 371 -6.56 -2.33 21.90
C LEU A 371 -5.59 -2.98 22.87
N VAL A 372 -4.28 -2.77 22.66
CA VAL A 372 -3.24 -3.25 23.59
C VAL A 372 -3.40 -2.62 24.98
N ALA A 373 -3.64 -1.32 25.07
CA ALA A 373 -3.91 -0.64 26.33
C ALA A 373 -5.16 -1.17 27.08
N ALA A 374 -6.16 -1.65 26.34
CA ALA A 374 -7.39 -2.18 26.92
C ALA A 374 -7.23 -3.62 27.44
N ASN A 375 -6.47 -4.47 26.75
CA ASN A 375 -6.50 -5.92 26.94
C ASN A 375 -5.10 -6.54 27.19
N GLY A 376 -4.03 -5.83 26.87
CA GLY A 376 -2.68 -6.41 26.75
C GLY A 376 -2.49 -7.18 25.44
N LEU A 377 -1.29 -7.15 24.87
CA LEU A 377 -1.00 -7.78 23.56
C LEU A 377 -1.15 -9.30 23.60
N GLU A 378 -0.67 -9.94 24.67
CA GLU A 378 -0.77 -11.40 24.84
C GLU A 378 -2.23 -11.89 24.85
N THR A 379 -3.11 -11.18 25.57
CA THR A 379 -4.56 -11.51 25.60
C THR A 379 -5.20 -11.37 24.22
N LEU A 380 -4.78 -10.38 23.41
CA LEU A 380 -5.27 -10.19 22.05
C LEU A 380 -4.80 -11.30 21.11
N ARG A 381 -3.59 -11.84 21.34
CA ARG A 381 -3.00 -12.92 20.52
C ARG A 381 -3.50 -14.31 20.93
N GLU A 382 -3.79 -14.55 22.19
CA GLU A 382 -4.14 -15.87 22.73
C GLU A 382 -5.20 -16.63 21.91
N PRO A 383 -6.28 -15.97 21.39
CA PRO A 383 -7.27 -16.67 20.58
C PRO A 383 -6.84 -16.91 19.14
N VAL A 384 -5.71 -16.37 18.67
CA VAL A 384 -5.25 -16.48 17.27
C VAL A 384 -4.33 -17.69 17.15
N THR A 385 -4.75 -18.66 16.35
CA THR A 385 -3.92 -19.87 16.09
C THR A 385 -2.79 -19.50 15.11
N GLU A 386 -1.57 -19.36 15.60
CA GLU A 386 -0.39 -19.12 14.77
C GLU A 386 0.22 -20.45 14.31
N ARG A 387 0.21 -20.71 13.00
CA ARG A 387 0.87 -21.87 12.39
C ARG A 387 2.14 -21.43 11.68
N PRO A 388 3.16 -22.30 11.53
CA PRO A 388 4.34 -22.03 10.71
C PRO A 388 3.98 -21.63 9.29
N TYR A 389 4.57 -20.51 8.82
CA TYR A 389 4.36 -19.96 7.49
C TYR A 389 5.60 -20.08 6.63
N ARG A 390 5.42 -20.42 5.36
CA ARG A 390 6.51 -20.48 4.36
C ARG A 390 6.09 -19.77 3.08
N LYS A 391 7.07 -19.17 2.43
CA LYS A 391 6.93 -18.55 1.12
C LYS A 391 8.11 -18.94 0.26
N ASP A 392 7.84 -19.47 -0.94
CA ASP A 392 8.88 -19.96 -1.84
C ASP A 392 8.58 -19.60 -3.29
N PRO A 393 9.55 -19.04 -4.06
CA PRO A 393 9.40 -18.77 -5.47
C PRO A 393 9.89 -19.93 -6.32
N VAL A 394 9.10 -20.38 -7.29
CA VAL A 394 9.51 -21.31 -8.35
C VAL A 394 9.72 -20.52 -9.64
N ARG A 395 10.90 -20.63 -10.26
CA ARG A 395 11.22 -19.90 -11.49
C ARG A 395 10.29 -20.33 -12.63
N CYS A 396 9.61 -19.36 -13.22
CA CYS A 396 8.73 -19.55 -14.37
C CYS A 396 8.85 -18.33 -15.29
N PRO A 397 9.34 -18.49 -16.54
CA PRO A 397 9.42 -17.37 -17.49
C PRO A 397 8.03 -16.77 -17.75
N ASP A 398 7.95 -15.45 -17.90
CA ASP A 398 6.68 -14.72 -18.02
C ASP A 398 5.80 -15.25 -19.15
N ALA A 399 6.37 -15.61 -20.28
CA ALA A 399 5.67 -16.17 -21.44
C ALA A 399 4.93 -17.50 -21.16
N HIS A 400 5.28 -18.20 -20.07
CA HIS A 400 4.72 -19.51 -19.71
C HIS A 400 3.80 -19.46 -18.48
N LYS A 401 3.75 -18.34 -17.75
CA LYS A 401 2.99 -18.23 -16.49
C LYS A 401 1.51 -18.59 -16.66
N SER A 402 0.84 -18.04 -17.68
CA SER A 402 -0.58 -18.34 -17.94
C SER A 402 -0.80 -19.84 -18.15
N ALA A 403 -0.05 -20.44 -19.07
CA ALA A 403 -0.18 -21.87 -19.37
C ALA A 403 0.17 -22.78 -18.18
N VAL A 404 1.09 -22.35 -17.32
CA VAL A 404 1.41 -23.06 -16.06
C VAL A 404 0.24 -22.97 -15.10
N MET A 405 -0.32 -21.77 -14.89
CA MET A 405 -1.45 -21.57 -14.01
C MET A 405 -2.69 -22.36 -14.45
N ASP A 406 -3.03 -22.32 -15.74
CA ASP A 406 -4.16 -23.08 -16.32
C ASP A 406 -4.05 -24.59 -16.01
N ARG A 407 -2.83 -25.14 -16.02
CA ARG A 407 -2.61 -26.55 -15.65
C ARG A 407 -2.65 -26.78 -14.14
N LEU A 408 -2.15 -25.82 -13.34
CA LEU A 408 -2.15 -25.93 -11.88
C LEU A 408 -3.56 -25.88 -11.30
N GLU A 409 -4.51 -25.20 -11.92
CA GLU A 409 -5.93 -25.17 -11.54
C GLU A 409 -6.55 -26.58 -11.52
N THR A 410 -6.01 -27.51 -12.28
CA THR A 410 -6.45 -28.92 -12.28
C THR A 410 -5.52 -29.77 -11.41
N ARG A 411 -4.21 -29.65 -11.58
CA ARG A 411 -3.24 -30.56 -10.95
C ARG A 411 -3.16 -30.42 -9.44
N LEU A 412 -3.28 -29.19 -8.91
CA LEU A 412 -3.20 -28.98 -7.47
C LEU A 412 -4.42 -29.57 -6.74
N PRO A 413 -5.68 -29.30 -7.14
CA PRO A 413 -6.82 -29.97 -6.53
C PRO A 413 -6.80 -31.49 -6.67
N GLU A 414 -6.31 -32.05 -7.79
CA GLU A 414 -6.14 -33.49 -7.95
C GLU A 414 -5.07 -34.09 -7.01
N ALA A 415 -4.00 -33.36 -6.75
CA ALA A 415 -2.93 -33.79 -5.84
C ALA A 415 -3.37 -33.71 -4.35
N PHE A 416 -4.28 -32.79 -4.03
CA PHE A 416 -4.77 -32.54 -2.67
C PHE A 416 -6.31 -32.64 -2.60
N PRO A 417 -6.90 -33.83 -2.77
CA PRO A 417 -8.35 -34.00 -2.89
C PRO A 417 -9.14 -33.70 -1.61
N ASP A 418 -8.47 -33.60 -0.45
CA ASP A 418 -9.11 -33.30 0.82
C ASP A 418 -9.23 -31.78 1.07
N ALA A 419 -8.61 -30.96 0.23
CA ALA A 419 -8.64 -29.50 0.32
C ALA A 419 -9.76 -28.90 -0.52
N GLU A 420 -10.37 -27.82 -0.03
CA GLU A 420 -11.26 -26.98 -0.82
C GLU A 420 -10.43 -26.03 -1.70
N ALA A 421 -10.74 -25.97 -3.00
CA ALA A 421 -10.00 -25.16 -3.97
C ALA A 421 -10.78 -23.90 -4.35
N THR A 422 -10.08 -22.74 -4.30
CA THR A 422 -10.54 -21.46 -4.84
C THR A 422 -9.56 -20.99 -5.93
N LEU A 423 -10.09 -20.56 -7.10
CA LEU A 423 -9.29 -20.32 -8.31
C LEU A 423 -9.27 -18.85 -8.77
N ASP A 424 -9.97 -17.95 -8.08
CA ASP A 424 -10.18 -16.56 -8.54
C ASP A 424 -8.89 -15.73 -8.66
N TYR A 425 -7.89 -16.01 -7.80
CA TYR A 425 -6.66 -15.23 -7.71
C TYR A 425 -5.37 -16.08 -7.72
N GLY A 426 -5.40 -17.17 -8.44
CA GLY A 426 -4.44 -18.25 -8.40
C GLY A 426 -5.09 -19.51 -7.83
N VAL A 427 -4.31 -20.52 -7.47
CA VAL A 427 -4.84 -21.74 -6.86
C VAL A 427 -4.63 -21.69 -5.36
N ARG A 428 -5.71 -21.44 -4.61
CA ARG A 428 -5.72 -21.55 -3.15
C ARG A 428 -6.37 -22.86 -2.75
N LEU A 429 -5.72 -23.61 -1.87
CA LEU A 429 -6.23 -24.81 -1.25
C LEU A 429 -6.35 -24.59 0.25
N SER A 430 -7.55 -24.76 0.80
CA SER A 430 -7.84 -24.68 2.23
C SER A 430 -8.13 -26.07 2.78
N PHE A 431 -7.42 -26.49 3.83
CA PHE A 431 -7.53 -27.83 4.41
C PHE A 431 -8.44 -27.81 5.65
N PRO A 432 -9.08 -28.96 6.00
CA PRO A 432 -9.99 -29.03 7.15
C PRO A 432 -9.35 -28.73 8.52
N ASP A 433 -8.01 -28.80 8.64
CA ASP A 433 -7.25 -28.51 9.85
C ASP A 433 -6.87 -27.02 9.98
N GLY A 434 -7.33 -26.17 9.03
CA GLY A 434 -6.99 -24.74 8.94
C GLY A 434 -5.61 -24.46 8.30
N SER A 435 -4.93 -25.50 7.79
CA SER A 435 -3.79 -25.31 6.90
C SER A 435 -4.23 -24.79 5.55
N TRP A 436 -3.38 -24.04 4.86
CA TRP A 436 -3.67 -23.58 3.51
C TRP A 436 -2.41 -23.41 2.66
N THR A 437 -2.59 -23.43 1.35
CA THR A 437 -1.56 -23.04 0.38
C THR A 437 -2.16 -22.16 -0.70
N LEU A 438 -1.36 -21.23 -1.23
CA LEU A 438 -1.70 -20.42 -2.40
C LEU A 438 -0.57 -20.47 -3.39
N VAL A 439 -0.88 -20.82 -4.63
CA VAL A 439 0.04 -20.77 -5.77
C VAL A 439 -0.44 -19.73 -6.75
N ARG A 440 0.38 -18.72 -7.05
CA ARG A 440 0.02 -17.64 -7.96
C ARG A 440 1.21 -17.10 -8.75
N PRO A 441 0.98 -16.50 -9.94
CA PRO A 441 2.06 -15.86 -10.69
C PRO A 441 2.53 -14.60 -9.97
N SER A 442 3.82 -14.27 -10.07
CA SER A 442 4.33 -12.94 -9.72
C SER A 442 4.04 -11.97 -10.86
N GLY A 443 3.50 -10.79 -10.55
CA GLY A 443 3.26 -9.73 -11.54
C GLY A 443 4.54 -9.01 -11.99
N THR A 444 5.61 -9.07 -11.18
CA THR A 444 6.82 -8.25 -11.40
C THR A 444 8.10 -9.06 -11.61
N GLU A 445 8.08 -10.38 -11.39
CA GLU A 445 9.27 -11.23 -11.44
C GLU A 445 8.96 -12.54 -12.15
N PRO A 446 9.92 -13.20 -12.81
CA PRO A 446 9.72 -14.44 -13.57
C PRO A 446 9.58 -15.68 -12.66
N TYR A 447 8.61 -15.63 -11.75
CA TYR A 447 8.31 -16.66 -10.76
C TYR A 447 6.81 -16.96 -10.65
N VAL A 448 6.50 -18.19 -10.28
CA VAL A 448 5.27 -18.59 -9.59
C VAL A 448 5.59 -18.65 -8.10
N ARG A 449 4.77 -18.02 -7.26
CA ARG A 449 4.98 -17.95 -5.82
C ARG A 449 4.08 -18.96 -5.11
N ILE A 450 4.67 -19.69 -4.18
CA ILE A 450 3.98 -20.62 -3.28
C ILE A 450 3.96 -19.99 -1.89
N TYR A 451 2.80 -19.98 -1.27
CA TYR A 451 2.58 -19.60 0.12
C TYR A 451 1.98 -20.82 0.83
N VAL A 452 2.45 -21.13 2.02
CA VAL A 452 1.98 -22.24 2.83
C VAL A 452 1.91 -21.84 4.29
N GLU A 453 0.84 -22.20 4.96
CA GLU A 453 0.70 -22.12 6.41
C GLU A 453 0.13 -23.44 6.90
N SER A 454 0.88 -24.11 7.78
CA SER A 454 0.53 -25.44 8.31
C SER A 454 1.42 -25.78 9.51
N GLU A 455 0.95 -26.63 10.40
CA GLU A 455 1.82 -27.26 11.42
C GLU A 455 2.97 -28.07 10.76
N ALA A 456 2.71 -28.65 9.60
CA ALA A 456 3.69 -29.38 8.77
C ALA A 456 4.12 -28.54 7.55
N ALA A 457 4.42 -27.25 7.74
CA ALA A 457 4.62 -26.30 6.63
C ALA A 457 5.74 -26.72 5.66
N ASP A 458 6.83 -27.31 6.15
CA ASP A 458 7.95 -27.72 5.31
C ASP A 458 7.60 -28.94 4.44
N GLU A 459 6.77 -29.87 4.94
CA GLU A 459 6.28 -31.02 4.19
C GLU A 459 5.27 -30.57 3.12
N LEU A 460 4.26 -29.78 3.51
CA LEU A 460 3.25 -29.26 2.58
C LEU A 460 3.89 -28.41 1.48
N LEU A 461 4.90 -27.58 1.84
CA LEU A 461 5.64 -26.80 0.84
C LEU A 461 6.38 -27.69 -0.16
N ALA A 462 7.03 -28.76 0.30
CA ALA A 462 7.74 -29.69 -0.56
C ALA A 462 6.80 -30.40 -1.56
N ASP A 463 5.63 -30.83 -1.08
CA ASP A 463 4.62 -31.50 -1.91
C ASP A 463 4.04 -30.54 -2.96
N VAL A 464 3.62 -29.33 -2.57
CA VAL A 464 3.10 -28.30 -3.48
C VAL A 464 4.16 -27.90 -4.50
N ARG A 465 5.40 -27.70 -4.04
CA ARG A 465 6.54 -27.33 -4.89
C ARG A 465 6.79 -28.38 -5.97
N SER A 466 6.74 -29.67 -5.63
CA SER A 466 6.92 -30.76 -6.60
C SER A 466 5.90 -30.67 -7.74
N VAL A 467 4.61 -30.45 -7.43
CA VAL A 467 3.55 -30.29 -8.44
C VAL A 467 3.80 -29.06 -9.32
N VAL A 468 4.23 -27.94 -8.72
CA VAL A 468 4.51 -26.70 -9.45
C VAL A 468 5.72 -26.87 -10.37
N GLU A 469 6.84 -27.43 -9.88
CA GLU A 469 8.06 -27.64 -10.67
C GLU A 469 7.83 -28.62 -11.85
N GLU A 470 7.10 -29.71 -11.62
CA GLU A 470 6.70 -30.64 -12.69
C GLU A 470 5.85 -29.92 -13.75
N THR A 471 4.90 -29.11 -13.32
CA THR A 471 4.02 -28.38 -14.25
C THR A 471 4.80 -27.35 -15.07
N VAL A 472 5.71 -26.61 -14.43
CA VAL A 472 6.59 -25.66 -15.13
C VAL A 472 7.47 -26.38 -16.14
N SER A 473 8.06 -27.52 -15.76
CA SER A 473 8.89 -28.34 -16.66
C SER A 473 8.12 -28.83 -17.88
N ASP A 474 6.89 -29.34 -17.68
CA ASP A 474 6.03 -29.85 -18.76
C ASP A 474 5.61 -28.75 -19.75
N VAL A 475 5.41 -27.51 -19.27
CA VAL A 475 5.03 -26.37 -20.13
C VAL A 475 6.23 -25.81 -20.88
N THR A 476 7.40 -25.75 -20.23
CA THR A 476 8.60 -25.13 -20.84
C THR A 476 9.34 -26.05 -21.81
N GLN A 477 9.06 -27.37 -21.80
CA GLN A 477 9.64 -28.35 -22.73
C GLN A 477 8.74 -28.59 -23.98
N THR A 478 7.54 -28.03 -24.01
CA THR A 478 6.60 -28.13 -25.13
C THR A 478 6.67 -26.89 -26.02
#